data_eff7915ead058faa34fc37d564910af0
#
_entry.id   eff7915ead058faa34fc37d564910af0
#
_cell.length_a   1.000
_cell.length_b   1.000
_cell.length_c   1.000
_cell.angle_alpha   90.00
_cell.angle_beta   90.00
_cell.angle_gamma   90.00
#
_symmetry.space_group_name_H-M   'P 1'
#
loop_
_entity.id
_entity.type
_entity.pdbx_description
1 polymer ?
#
loop_
_entity_poly.entity_id
_entity_poly.type
_entity_poly.pdbx_seq_one_letter_code
_entity_poly.pdbx_strand_id
1 'polypeptide(L)'
;MKTSLYALVVLAFVAILMACNRKASQTATSTPSVPEPPNTETARPEAQQPAKEAYQVAGFQKTACFGKCPVYQVKFFSDGKVTWYGQLNVERKGWYEARVDEKTLKGIRDKSHELKYWDLASKYPTEMRVADLPSTVTFVRAGDMEKTVVDTYQGPAELKQFEDYLADIIDRLQWQPSTSK
;
A
#
# COMPACT_ATOMS: atom_id res chain seq x y z
N MET A 1 45.71 18.70 6.96
CA MET A 1 45.41 19.52 8.16
C MET A 1 43.96 19.94 8.16
N LYS A 2 43.01 19.03 8.29
CA LYS A 2 41.53 19.32 8.34
C LYS A 2 40.77 18.41 9.32
N THR A 3 41.42 17.80 10.29
CA THR A 3 40.80 16.82 11.23
C THR A 3 40.68 17.30 12.67
N SER A 4 40.91 18.59 12.96
CA SER A 4 40.93 19.09 14.35
C SER A 4 39.74 19.94 14.75
N LEU A 5 38.73 20.16 13.87
CA LEU A 5 37.60 21.05 14.20
C LEU A 5 36.34 20.31 14.64
N TYR A 6 36.28 18.99 14.44
CA TYR A 6 35.09 18.18 14.85
C TYR A 6 35.13 17.67 16.30
N ALA A 7 36.30 17.69 16.92
CA ALA A 7 36.46 17.20 18.31
C ALA A 7 35.97 18.17 19.39
N LEU A 8 35.80 19.47 19.08
CA LEU A 8 35.39 20.49 20.06
C LEU A 8 33.86 20.74 20.13
N VAL A 9 33.09 20.26 19.15
CA VAL A 9 31.63 20.46 19.13
C VAL A 9 30.89 19.36 19.89
N VAL A 10 31.49 18.18 20.09
CA VAL A 10 30.83 17.03 20.76
C VAL A 10 30.86 17.14 22.29
N LEU A 11 31.74 17.96 22.87
CA LEU A 11 31.92 18.10 24.33
C LEU A 11 30.98 19.14 25.00
N ALA A 12 30.24 19.93 24.21
CA ALA A 12 29.34 20.97 24.73
C ALA A 12 27.88 20.52 24.93
N PHE A 13 27.47 19.31 24.50
CA PHE A 13 26.08 18.84 24.55
C PHE A 13 25.73 17.87 25.70
N VAL A 14 26.68 17.53 26.59
CA VAL A 14 26.46 16.55 27.66
C VAL A 14 26.15 17.20 29.03
N ALA A 15 26.09 18.51 29.15
CA ALA A 15 25.99 19.20 30.45
C ALA A 15 24.62 19.77 30.85
N ILE A 16 23.52 19.47 30.13
CA ILE A 16 22.20 20.08 30.45
C ILE A 16 21.09 19.01 30.63
N LEU A 17 21.31 18.00 31.44
CA LEU A 17 20.24 17.10 31.86
C LEU A 17 20.45 16.57 33.29
N MET A 18 20.62 17.45 34.27
CA MET A 18 20.47 17.10 35.69
C MET A 18 19.97 18.31 36.48
N ALA A 19 18.68 18.51 36.59
CA ALA A 19 18.01 19.14 37.73
C ALA A 19 16.50 19.11 37.55
N CYS A 20 15.81 18.31 38.32
CA CYS A 20 14.57 18.64 39.04
C CYS A 20 13.86 17.35 39.48
N ASN A 21 14.36 16.80 40.59
CA ASN A 21 13.56 15.86 41.38
C ASN A 21 13.26 16.59 42.70
N ARG A 22 12.07 17.18 42.84
CA ARG A 22 11.55 17.68 44.09
C ARG A 22 10.44 16.77 44.59
N LYS A 23 10.78 16.00 45.58
CA LYS A 23 9.92 15.21 46.44
C LYS A 23 9.14 16.16 47.35
N ALA A 24 7.82 16.25 47.20
CA ALA A 24 6.93 16.90 48.14
C ALA A 24 6.28 15.80 49.00
N SER A 25 6.71 15.80 50.29
CA SER A 25 6.09 15.03 51.37
C SER A 25 4.83 15.78 51.82
N GLN A 26 3.66 15.16 51.80
CA GLN A 26 2.48 15.69 52.49
C GLN A 26 1.92 14.64 53.48
N THR A 27 1.78 15.12 54.67
CA THR A 27 1.34 14.54 55.93
C THR A 27 -0.09 13.99 55.86
N ALA A 28 -0.26 12.83 56.44
CA ALA A 28 -1.54 12.17 56.66
C ALA A 28 -2.48 12.95 57.57
N THR A 29 -3.72 13.11 57.16
CA THR A 29 -4.85 13.36 58.07
C THR A 29 -5.92 12.32 57.76
N SER A 30 -6.17 11.47 58.73
CA SER A 30 -7.17 10.41 58.75
C SER A 30 -8.57 11.01 58.97
N THR A 31 -9.51 10.70 58.06
CA THR A 31 -10.94 10.85 58.26
C THR A 31 -11.65 9.57 57.85
N PRO A 32 -12.71 9.13 58.55
CA PRO A 32 -13.18 7.74 58.54
C PRO A 32 -13.94 7.36 57.25
N SER A 33 -13.75 6.11 56.85
CA SER A 33 -14.32 5.44 55.70
C SER A 33 -15.84 5.31 55.77
N VAL A 34 -16.50 5.81 54.70
CA VAL A 34 -17.85 5.39 54.31
C VAL A 34 -17.68 4.25 53.29
N PRO A 35 -18.44 3.14 53.40
CA PRO A 35 -18.33 2.06 52.41
C PRO A 35 -18.96 2.48 51.10
N GLU A 36 -18.11 2.53 50.04
CA GLU A 36 -18.48 2.76 48.66
C GLU A 36 -19.11 1.47 48.06
N PRO A 37 -20.24 1.57 47.36
CA PRO A 37 -20.86 0.40 46.70
C PRO A 37 -19.95 -0.11 45.56
N PRO A 38 -20.00 -1.42 45.22
CA PRO A 38 -19.14 -2.00 44.18
C PRO A 38 -19.40 -1.31 42.82
N ASN A 39 -18.38 -0.61 42.34
CA ASN A 39 -18.41 -0.02 41.00
C ASN A 39 -18.36 -1.17 39.99
N THR A 40 -19.54 -1.55 39.48
CA THR A 40 -19.64 -2.40 38.30
C THR A 40 -19.27 -1.54 37.11
N GLU A 41 -17.99 -1.49 36.82
CA GLU A 41 -17.46 -0.91 35.57
C GLU A 41 -17.99 -1.74 34.42
N THR A 42 -19.18 -1.34 33.96
CA THR A 42 -19.72 -1.81 32.68
C THR A 42 -18.75 -1.41 31.59
N ALA A 43 -17.96 -2.38 31.11
CA ALA A 43 -17.09 -2.22 29.97
C ALA A 43 -17.91 -1.58 28.83
N ARG A 44 -17.67 -0.27 28.60
CA ARG A 44 -18.23 0.45 27.46
C ARG A 44 -17.78 -0.30 26.21
N PRO A 45 -18.69 -0.75 25.33
CA PRO A 45 -18.28 -1.34 24.07
C PRO A 45 -17.39 -0.36 23.35
N GLU A 46 -16.17 -0.80 23.07
CA GLU A 46 -15.19 -0.05 22.28
C GLU A 46 -15.87 0.31 20.97
N ALA A 47 -16.13 1.60 20.77
CA ALA A 47 -16.79 2.09 19.56
C ALA A 47 -15.96 1.63 18.37
N GLN A 48 -16.48 0.66 17.63
CA GLN A 48 -15.92 0.22 16.37
C GLN A 48 -15.81 1.46 15.47
N GLN A 49 -14.59 1.93 15.24
CA GLN A 49 -14.34 2.96 14.24
C GLN A 49 -14.93 2.47 12.92
N PRO A 50 -15.70 3.29 12.19
CA PRO A 50 -16.26 2.90 10.92
C PRO A 50 -15.12 2.37 10.05
N ALA A 51 -15.22 1.13 9.58
CA ALA A 51 -14.23 0.51 8.72
C ALA A 51 -13.99 1.45 7.53
N LYS A 52 -12.78 1.98 7.40
CA LYS A 52 -12.41 2.85 6.29
C LYS A 52 -12.71 2.09 5.00
N GLU A 53 -13.53 2.65 4.12
CA GLU A 53 -13.91 2.02 2.86
C GLU A 53 -12.65 1.60 2.08
N ALA A 54 -12.64 0.35 1.62
CA ALA A 54 -11.50 -0.19 0.90
C ALA A 54 -11.35 0.52 -0.46
N TYR A 55 -10.16 1.01 -0.75
CA TYR A 55 -9.84 1.70 -2.01
C TYR A 55 -8.81 0.91 -2.82
N GLN A 56 -8.79 1.12 -4.13
CA GLN A 56 -7.83 0.47 -5.01
C GLN A 56 -6.41 1.04 -4.80
N VAL A 57 -5.45 0.13 -4.54
CA VAL A 57 -4.03 0.44 -4.33
C VAL A 57 -3.22 0.22 -5.60
N ALA A 58 -3.53 -0.85 -6.35
CA ALA A 58 -2.86 -1.17 -7.60
C ALA A 58 -3.84 -1.82 -8.58
N GLY A 59 -3.49 -1.80 -9.86
CA GLY A 59 -4.24 -2.44 -10.92
C GLY A 59 -3.33 -2.95 -12.02
N PHE A 60 -3.77 -4.03 -12.67
CA PHE A 60 -3.11 -4.64 -13.82
C PHE A 60 -4.16 -5.12 -14.80
N GLN A 61 -4.02 -4.74 -16.07
CA GLN A 61 -4.98 -5.14 -17.10
C GLN A 61 -4.25 -5.49 -18.39
N LYS A 62 -4.69 -6.55 -19.04
CA LYS A 62 -4.33 -6.87 -20.43
C LYS A 62 -5.53 -6.58 -21.34
N THR A 63 -5.31 -5.89 -22.45
CA THR A 63 -6.36 -5.50 -23.39
C THR A 63 -6.39 -6.42 -24.60
N ALA A 64 -7.49 -6.33 -25.37
CA ALA A 64 -7.66 -7.09 -26.60
C ALA A 64 -6.63 -6.67 -27.68
N CYS A 65 -6.37 -7.58 -28.62
CA CYS A 65 -5.61 -7.35 -29.85
C CYS A 65 -6.38 -7.96 -31.05
N PHE A 66 -5.87 -7.76 -32.24
CA PHE A 66 -6.34 -8.45 -33.41
C PHE A 66 -5.86 -9.92 -33.44
N GLY A 67 -6.27 -10.72 -32.44
CA GLY A 67 -5.86 -12.10 -32.32
C GLY A 67 -6.30 -12.76 -31.01
N LYS A 68 -5.54 -13.74 -30.54
CA LYS A 68 -5.84 -14.50 -29.31
C LYS A 68 -5.12 -13.95 -28.08
N CYS A 69 -5.11 -12.64 -27.88
CA CYS A 69 -4.52 -12.05 -26.68
C CYS A 69 -5.40 -12.29 -25.44
N PRO A 70 -4.81 -12.57 -24.27
CA PRO A 70 -5.58 -12.68 -23.04
C PRO A 70 -6.14 -11.30 -22.65
N VAL A 71 -7.43 -11.27 -22.27
CA VAL A 71 -8.11 -10.05 -21.83
C VAL A 71 -8.61 -10.25 -20.42
N TYR A 72 -8.04 -9.52 -19.48
CA TYR A 72 -8.40 -9.59 -18.08
C TYR A 72 -8.00 -8.32 -17.31
N GLN A 73 -8.60 -8.11 -16.15
CA GLN A 73 -8.29 -7.05 -15.22
C GLN A 73 -8.11 -7.60 -13.81
N VAL A 74 -7.10 -7.09 -13.11
CA VAL A 74 -6.85 -7.38 -11.69
C VAL A 74 -6.79 -6.06 -10.92
N LYS A 75 -7.42 -6.01 -9.74
CA LYS A 75 -7.38 -4.86 -8.83
C LYS A 75 -7.00 -5.32 -7.44
N PHE A 76 -6.06 -4.61 -6.83
CA PHE A 76 -5.61 -4.80 -5.46
C PHE A 76 -6.22 -3.71 -4.59
N PHE A 77 -6.84 -4.07 -3.48
CA PHE A 77 -7.50 -3.14 -2.57
C PHE A 77 -6.74 -3.00 -1.25
N SER A 78 -6.97 -1.89 -0.56
CA SER A 78 -6.27 -1.52 0.68
C SER A 78 -6.55 -2.47 1.85
N ASP A 79 -7.62 -3.27 1.80
CA ASP A 79 -7.99 -4.30 2.78
C ASP A 79 -7.37 -5.68 2.48
N GLY A 80 -6.50 -5.76 1.48
CA GLY A 80 -5.86 -7.00 1.02
C GLY A 80 -6.71 -7.83 0.06
N LYS A 81 -7.94 -7.43 -0.26
CA LYS A 81 -8.75 -8.08 -1.30
C LYS A 81 -8.11 -7.86 -2.67
N VAL A 82 -8.10 -8.90 -3.50
CA VAL A 82 -7.70 -8.82 -4.90
C VAL A 82 -8.83 -9.38 -5.75
N THR A 83 -9.23 -8.64 -6.77
CA THR A 83 -10.26 -9.10 -7.72
C THR A 83 -9.65 -9.35 -9.09
N TRP A 84 -10.13 -10.38 -9.74
CA TRP A 84 -9.83 -10.75 -11.11
C TRP A 84 -11.13 -10.73 -11.92
N TYR A 85 -11.09 -10.13 -13.09
CA TYR A 85 -12.15 -10.26 -14.08
C TYR A 85 -11.57 -10.73 -15.41
N GLY A 86 -11.79 -12.01 -15.73
CA GLY A 86 -11.36 -12.63 -16.99
C GLY A 86 -12.43 -12.54 -18.07
N GLN A 87 -12.07 -12.05 -19.26
CA GLN A 87 -12.98 -11.82 -20.36
C GLN A 87 -12.74 -12.78 -21.52
N LEU A 88 -11.59 -12.69 -22.18
CA LEU A 88 -11.29 -13.46 -23.39
C LEU A 88 -9.92 -14.15 -23.27
N ASN A 89 -9.82 -15.33 -23.86
CA ASN A 89 -8.58 -16.08 -24.01
C ASN A 89 -7.81 -16.30 -22.71
N VAL A 90 -8.54 -16.49 -21.61
CA VAL A 90 -8.02 -16.79 -20.27
C VAL A 90 -8.66 -18.05 -19.71
N GLU A 91 -7.96 -18.79 -18.85
CA GLU A 91 -8.49 -19.96 -18.18
C GLU A 91 -9.61 -19.58 -17.21
N ARG A 92 -9.40 -18.51 -16.41
CA ARG A 92 -10.36 -17.99 -15.42
C ARG A 92 -11.26 -16.95 -16.07
N LYS A 93 -12.41 -17.37 -16.60
CA LYS A 93 -13.45 -16.46 -17.15
C LYS A 93 -14.41 -16.03 -16.04
N GLY A 94 -14.79 -14.73 -16.05
CA GLY A 94 -15.66 -14.14 -15.05
C GLY A 94 -14.90 -13.62 -13.84
N TRP A 95 -15.60 -13.52 -12.70
CA TRP A 95 -15.08 -12.91 -11.48
C TRP A 95 -14.45 -13.94 -10.54
N TYR A 96 -13.27 -13.61 -10.05
CA TYR A 96 -12.54 -14.36 -9.01
C TYR A 96 -12.00 -13.39 -7.98
N GLU A 97 -11.77 -13.90 -6.78
CA GLU A 97 -11.19 -13.18 -5.67
C GLU A 97 -10.01 -13.94 -5.08
N ALA A 98 -9.05 -13.20 -4.56
CA ALA A 98 -7.92 -13.68 -3.78
C ALA A 98 -7.60 -12.67 -2.68
N ARG A 99 -6.63 -12.99 -1.83
CA ARG A 99 -6.15 -12.06 -0.80
C ARG A 99 -4.63 -12.00 -0.80
N VAL A 100 -4.13 -10.81 -0.49
CA VAL A 100 -2.72 -10.56 -0.22
C VAL A 100 -2.57 -9.96 1.18
N ASP A 101 -1.40 -10.10 1.76
CA ASP A 101 -1.04 -9.48 3.02
C ASP A 101 -0.60 -8.00 2.83
N GLU A 102 -0.54 -7.27 3.94
CA GLU A 102 -0.07 -5.88 3.94
C GLU A 102 1.38 -5.74 3.44
N LYS A 103 2.22 -6.75 3.65
CA LYS A 103 3.59 -6.77 3.15
C LYS A 103 3.63 -6.74 1.63
N THR A 104 2.74 -7.49 0.96
CA THR A 104 2.61 -7.49 -0.50
C THR A 104 2.14 -6.14 -1.02
N LEU A 105 1.12 -5.54 -0.38
CA LEU A 105 0.64 -4.20 -0.76
C LEU A 105 1.72 -3.13 -0.58
N LYS A 106 2.47 -3.21 0.53
CA LYS A 106 3.62 -2.33 0.75
C LYS A 106 4.69 -2.56 -0.32
N GLY A 107 5.00 -3.82 -0.66
CA GLY A 107 5.96 -4.17 -1.70
C GLY A 107 5.61 -3.59 -3.06
N ILE A 108 4.33 -3.55 -3.44
CA ILE A 108 3.88 -2.91 -4.70
C ILE A 108 4.18 -1.40 -4.67
N ARG A 109 3.87 -0.72 -3.57
CA ARG A 109 4.18 0.72 -3.42
C ARG A 109 5.68 0.99 -3.46
N ASP A 110 6.47 0.22 -2.69
CA ASP A 110 7.92 0.36 -2.64
C ASP A 110 8.54 0.13 -4.02
N LYS A 111 8.09 -0.91 -4.75
CA LYS A 111 8.56 -1.22 -6.11
C LYS A 111 8.22 -0.10 -7.10
N SER A 112 7.06 0.53 -6.96
CA SER A 112 6.69 1.67 -7.82
C SER A 112 7.63 2.88 -7.60
N HIS A 113 8.09 3.12 -6.39
CA HIS A 113 9.07 4.16 -6.10
C HIS A 113 10.48 3.77 -6.59
N GLU A 114 10.93 2.55 -6.33
CA GLU A 114 12.21 2.02 -6.80
C GLU A 114 12.37 2.15 -8.32
N LEU A 115 11.34 1.80 -9.07
CA LEU A 115 11.31 1.83 -10.54
C LEU A 115 10.88 3.19 -11.12
N LYS A 116 10.81 4.23 -10.29
CA LYS A 116 10.43 5.60 -10.72
C LYS A 116 9.13 5.64 -11.52
N TYR A 117 8.16 4.79 -11.15
CA TYR A 117 6.87 4.68 -11.83
C TYR A 117 6.16 6.04 -11.97
N TRP A 118 6.35 6.93 -11.01
CA TRP A 118 5.75 8.26 -10.97
C TRP A 118 6.31 9.23 -12.03
N ASP A 119 7.52 8.96 -12.53
CA ASP A 119 8.19 9.77 -13.56
C ASP A 119 7.86 9.29 -14.98
N LEU A 120 7.28 8.12 -15.14
CA LEU A 120 6.93 7.54 -16.43
C LEU A 120 5.88 8.41 -17.17
N ALA A 121 5.84 8.35 -18.48
CA ALA A 121 4.72 8.88 -19.26
C ALA A 121 3.45 8.07 -19.00
N SER A 122 2.28 8.68 -19.18
CA SER A 122 1.00 7.98 -19.00
C SER A 122 0.67 6.96 -20.06
N LYS A 123 1.40 6.98 -21.19
CA LYS A 123 1.25 6.01 -22.30
C LYS A 123 2.54 5.80 -23.05
N TYR A 124 2.70 4.61 -23.62
CA TYR A 124 3.78 4.25 -24.54
C TYR A 124 3.21 3.54 -25.77
N PRO A 125 3.65 3.91 -27.00
CA PRO A 125 4.56 5.01 -27.29
C PRO A 125 3.95 6.39 -27.00
N THR A 126 4.79 7.38 -26.69
CA THR A 126 4.35 8.72 -26.27
C THR A 126 3.74 9.55 -27.40
N GLU A 127 4.24 9.39 -28.62
CA GLU A 127 3.94 10.29 -29.75
C GLU A 127 3.01 9.69 -30.79
N MET A 128 2.84 8.36 -30.84
CA MET A 128 2.02 7.70 -31.84
C MET A 128 0.93 6.82 -31.22
N ARG A 129 -0.13 6.56 -31.96
CA ARG A 129 -1.08 5.49 -31.64
C ARG A 129 -0.69 4.25 -32.43
N VAL A 130 -0.61 3.12 -31.73
CA VAL A 130 -0.43 1.80 -32.34
C VAL A 130 -1.77 1.11 -32.28
N ALA A 131 -2.35 0.79 -33.45
CA ALA A 131 -3.58 0.04 -33.53
C ALA A 131 -3.29 -1.47 -33.47
N ASP A 132 -4.31 -2.24 -33.08
CA ASP A 132 -4.35 -3.70 -33.16
C ASP A 132 -3.33 -4.46 -32.31
N LEU A 133 -2.53 -3.77 -31.48
CA LEU A 133 -1.68 -4.38 -30.46
C LEU A 133 -2.36 -4.40 -29.08
N PRO A 134 -2.09 -5.44 -28.27
CA PRO A 134 -2.55 -5.47 -26.89
C PRO A 134 -1.78 -4.45 -26.07
N SER A 135 -2.44 -3.88 -25.08
CA SER A 135 -1.78 -3.02 -24.09
C SER A 135 -1.76 -3.70 -22.72
N THR A 136 -0.71 -3.44 -21.98
CA THR A 136 -0.71 -3.62 -20.52
C THR A 136 -1.06 -2.28 -19.89
N VAL A 137 -2.04 -2.28 -19.00
CA VAL A 137 -2.42 -1.08 -18.24
C VAL A 137 -2.10 -1.34 -16.78
N THR A 138 -1.28 -0.49 -16.19
CA THR A 138 -0.96 -0.53 -14.77
C THR A 138 -1.53 0.70 -14.07
N PHE A 139 -1.96 0.52 -12.82
CA PHE A 139 -2.43 1.59 -11.94
C PHE A 139 -1.75 1.46 -10.58
N VAL A 140 -1.36 2.56 -10.00
CA VAL A 140 -0.84 2.63 -8.61
C VAL A 140 -1.42 3.83 -7.89
N ARG A 141 -1.76 3.62 -6.62
CA ARG A 141 -2.09 4.68 -5.65
C ARG A 141 -1.12 4.61 -4.48
N ALA A 142 -0.52 5.76 -4.12
CA ALA A 142 0.33 5.93 -2.95
C ALA A 142 -0.03 7.25 -2.25
N GLY A 143 -0.72 7.15 -1.10
CA GLY A 143 -1.33 8.32 -0.46
C GLY A 143 -2.37 8.96 -1.37
N ASP A 144 -2.21 10.27 -1.62
CA ASP A 144 -3.10 11.05 -2.47
C ASP A 144 -2.71 11.01 -3.96
N MET A 145 -1.57 10.38 -4.28
CA MET A 145 -1.11 10.25 -5.67
C MET A 145 -1.73 9.02 -6.33
N GLU A 146 -2.19 9.20 -7.56
CA GLU A 146 -2.67 8.13 -8.43
C GLU A 146 -2.03 8.26 -9.80
N LYS A 147 -1.67 7.14 -10.38
CA LYS A 147 -1.15 7.10 -11.74
C LYS A 147 -1.57 5.84 -12.49
N THR A 148 -1.98 6.04 -13.73
CA THR A 148 -2.19 4.97 -14.71
C THR A 148 -1.16 5.11 -15.83
N VAL A 149 -0.56 4.00 -16.22
CA VAL A 149 0.32 3.91 -17.38
C VAL A 149 -0.19 2.85 -18.33
N VAL A 150 -0.29 3.21 -19.61
CA VAL A 150 -0.69 2.32 -20.71
C VAL A 150 0.53 2.00 -21.56
N ASP A 151 0.95 0.74 -21.57
CA ASP A 151 2.02 0.26 -22.41
C ASP A 151 1.46 -0.60 -23.55
N THR A 152 1.44 -0.04 -24.74
CA THR A 152 1.09 -0.77 -25.96
C THR A 152 2.34 -1.27 -26.67
N TYR A 153 3.41 -0.44 -26.70
CA TYR A 153 4.62 -0.75 -27.42
C TYR A 153 5.78 0.14 -26.93
N GLN A 154 6.97 -0.43 -26.78
CA GLN A 154 8.21 0.27 -26.42
C GLN A 154 8.17 1.00 -25.06
N GLY A 155 7.42 0.50 -24.09
CA GLY A 155 7.56 0.96 -22.71
C GLY A 155 8.99 0.76 -22.20
N PRO A 156 9.52 1.67 -21.37
CA PRO A 156 10.88 1.61 -20.82
C PRO A 156 11.08 0.37 -19.94
N ALA A 157 12.33 0.02 -19.68
CA ALA A 157 12.69 -1.17 -18.92
C ALA A 157 12.12 -1.16 -17.49
N GLU A 158 12.05 0.01 -16.86
CA GLU A 158 11.48 0.20 -15.53
C GLU A 158 9.97 -0.15 -15.51
N LEU A 159 9.22 0.25 -16.56
CA LEU A 159 7.81 -0.12 -16.68
C LEU A 159 7.66 -1.63 -16.87
N LYS A 160 8.47 -2.24 -17.72
CA LYS A 160 8.46 -3.71 -17.94
C LYS A 160 8.73 -4.48 -16.64
N GLN A 161 9.73 -4.06 -15.88
CA GLN A 161 10.04 -4.68 -14.59
C GLN A 161 8.88 -4.53 -13.59
N PHE A 162 8.15 -3.41 -13.62
CA PHE A 162 6.98 -3.23 -12.77
C PHE A 162 5.80 -4.11 -13.20
N GLU A 163 5.56 -4.21 -14.52
CA GLU A 163 4.55 -5.09 -15.09
C GLU A 163 4.82 -6.56 -14.72
N ASP A 164 6.06 -7.03 -14.89
CA ASP A 164 6.48 -8.38 -14.55
C ASP A 164 6.33 -8.64 -13.05
N TYR A 165 6.68 -7.68 -12.20
CA TYR A 165 6.50 -7.79 -10.75
C TYR A 165 5.03 -7.97 -10.34
N LEU A 166 4.10 -7.21 -10.96
CA LEU A 166 2.67 -7.38 -10.71
C LEU A 166 2.17 -8.73 -11.26
N ALA A 167 2.60 -9.13 -12.45
CA ALA A 167 2.25 -10.42 -13.05
C ALA A 167 2.69 -11.58 -12.16
N ASP A 168 3.90 -11.56 -11.64
CA ASP A 168 4.44 -12.56 -10.71
C ASP A 168 3.61 -12.69 -9.42
N ILE A 169 3.10 -11.59 -8.88
CA ILE A 169 2.20 -11.63 -7.73
C ILE A 169 0.90 -12.31 -8.14
N ILE A 170 0.29 -11.89 -9.24
CA ILE A 170 -1.00 -12.38 -9.75
C ILE A 170 -0.96 -13.88 -10.01
N ASP A 171 0.13 -14.39 -10.57
CA ASP A 171 0.29 -15.81 -10.92
C ASP A 171 0.42 -16.72 -9.69
N ARG A 172 0.93 -16.18 -8.57
CA ARG A 172 1.06 -16.92 -7.30
C ARG A 172 -0.21 -16.91 -6.43
N LEU A 173 -1.22 -16.11 -6.78
CA LEU A 173 -2.43 -16.01 -5.96
C LEU A 173 -3.31 -17.26 -6.06
N GLN A 174 -3.92 -17.62 -4.93
CA GLN A 174 -4.94 -18.65 -4.85
C GLN A 174 -6.31 -18.05 -5.15
N TRP A 175 -6.76 -18.21 -6.36
CA TRP A 175 -7.99 -17.64 -6.85
C TRP A 175 -9.21 -18.48 -6.52
N GLN A 176 -10.27 -17.87 -6.00
CA GLN A 176 -11.57 -18.47 -5.74
C GLN A 176 -12.64 -17.81 -6.62
N PRO A 177 -13.58 -18.54 -7.23
CA PRO A 177 -14.71 -17.94 -7.93
C PRO A 177 -15.46 -16.96 -7.02
N SER A 178 -15.74 -15.74 -7.52
CA SER A 178 -16.50 -14.73 -6.79
C SER A 178 -17.96 -14.73 -7.24
N THR A 179 -18.89 -14.70 -6.28
CA THR A 179 -20.33 -14.55 -6.54
C THR A 179 -20.75 -13.08 -6.59
N SER A 180 -19.89 -12.15 -6.15
CA SER A 180 -20.15 -10.71 -6.21
C SER A 180 -19.61 -10.12 -7.52
N LYS A 181 -20.47 -9.32 -8.19
CA LYS A 181 -20.12 -8.53 -9.37
C LYS A 181 -19.56 -7.17 -8.94
#